data_067dbd92ee10cb6d2a49cbd4ce549b59
#
_entry.id   067dbd92ee10cb6d2a49cbd4ce549b59
#
_cell.length_a   1.000
_cell.length_b   1.000
_cell.length_c   1.000
_cell.angle_alpha   90.00
_cell.angle_beta   90.00
_cell.angle_gamma   90.00
#
_symmetry.space_group_name_H-M   'P 1'
#
loop_
_entity.id
_entity.type
_entity.pdbx_description
1 polymer ?
#
loop_
_entity_poly.entity_id
_entity_poly.type
_entity_poly.pdbx_seq_one_letter_code
_entity_poly.pdbx_strand_id
1 'polypeptide(L)'
;MLIYIGAAIAVVLLALLYHYIPSLKIFFAFFFVLCAASAIVFFAWPSPHRNGDAVISQEMREERQQQQQIFAGWYKDYQKDIEDLDRNWQRYHKILADFKADIISIQTAYLRLSQLEKDSQALDTRIASRTPPLALNDTCYDQSIELVRKAHAYAEAQHRAIALTRAAADPANLKTDDQEEQSRMLQAVMIRESPPALFIADEIAAIRNYLALPEEDVATDIAEDAAAEPQ
;
A
#
# COMPACT_ATOMS: atom_id res chain seq x y z
N MET A 1 11.70 -27.82 -10.01
CA MET A 1 12.99 -28.37 -10.50
C MET A 1 13.21 -29.85 -10.11
N LEU A 2 13.06 -30.25 -8.87
CA LEU A 2 13.24 -31.67 -8.41
C LEU A 2 12.38 -32.68 -9.18
N ILE A 3 11.15 -32.35 -9.55
CA ILE A 3 10.23 -33.24 -10.30
C ILE A 3 10.77 -33.58 -11.71
N TYR A 4 11.36 -32.62 -12.40
CA TYR A 4 11.93 -32.81 -13.74
C TYR A 4 13.21 -33.68 -13.71
N ILE A 5 13.99 -33.53 -12.62
CA ILE A 5 15.18 -34.40 -12.40
C ILE A 5 14.75 -35.84 -12.13
N GLY A 6 13.70 -36.04 -11.30
CA GLY A 6 13.14 -37.35 -11.04
C GLY A 6 12.57 -38.04 -12.30
N ALA A 7 11.85 -37.27 -13.13
CA ALA A 7 11.33 -37.76 -14.40
C ALA A 7 12.43 -38.14 -15.39
N ALA A 8 13.51 -37.36 -15.49
CA ALA A 8 14.66 -37.65 -16.35
C ALA A 8 15.38 -38.96 -15.91
N ILE A 9 15.57 -39.12 -14.60
CA ILE A 9 16.18 -40.37 -14.04
C ILE A 9 15.31 -41.58 -14.33
N ALA A 10 13.98 -41.46 -14.18
CA ALA A 10 13.04 -42.55 -14.47
C ALA A 10 13.07 -42.99 -15.95
N VAL A 11 13.14 -42.02 -16.89
CA VAL A 11 13.25 -42.27 -18.33
C VAL A 11 14.57 -43.00 -18.67
N VAL A 12 15.69 -42.59 -18.08
CA VAL A 12 17.00 -43.21 -18.29
C VAL A 12 17.00 -44.66 -17.73
N LEU A 13 16.41 -44.88 -16.58
CA LEU A 13 16.27 -46.23 -15.98
C LEU A 13 15.39 -47.14 -16.85
N LEU A 14 14.28 -46.62 -17.38
CA LEU A 14 13.41 -47.37 -18.31
C LEU A 14 14.12 -47.75 -19.62
N ALA A 15 14.92 -46.84 -20.19
CA ALA A 15 15.71 -47.10 -21.39
C ALA A 15 16.78 -48.16 -21.17
N LEU A 16 17.47 -48.12 -20.01
CA LEU A 16 18.45 -49.15 -19.59
C LEU A 16 17.76 -50.51 -19.39
N LEU A 17 16.60 -50.53 -18.73
CA LEU A 17 15.84 -51.77 -18.51
C LEU A 17 15.38 -52.38 -19.82
N TYR A 18 14.92 -51.57 -20.80
CA TYR A 18 14.53 -52.05 -22.12
C TYR A 18 15.70 -52.66 -22.89
N HIS A 19 16.89 -52.13 -22.73
CA HIS A 19 18.10 -52.66 -23.43
C HIS A 19 18.62 -53.98 -22.82
N TYR A 20 18.39 -54.22 -21.51
CA TYR A 20 18.94 -55.38 -20.82
C TYR A 20 17.98 -56.59 -20.73
N ILE A 21 16.66 -56.38 -20.93
CA ILE A 21 15.67 -57.46 -20.79
C ILE A 21 15.25 -58.01 -22.16
N PRO A 22 15.63 -59.25 -22.53
CA PRO A 22 15.33 -59.80 -23.88
C PRO A 22 13.88 -60.25 -24.04
N SER A 23 13.03 -60.19 -23.00
CA SER A 23 11.64 -60.64 -23.04
C SER A 23 10.66 -59.50 -22.76
N LEU A 24 9.86 -59.18 -23.76
CA LEU A 24 8.86 -58.12 -23.71
C LEU A 24 7.85 -58.30 -22.54
N LYS A 25 7.53 -59.57 -22.22
CA LYS A 25 6.59 -59.92 -21.12
C LYS A 25 7.16 -59.56 -19.76
N ILE A 26 8.47 -59.81 -19.54
CA ILE A 26 9.15 -59.49 -18.28
C ILE A 26 9.31 -57.98 -18.12
N PHE A 27 9.56 -57.27 -19.23
CA PHE A 27 9.61 -55.78 -19.22
C PHE A 27 8.28 -55.18 -18.79
N PHE A 28 7.14 -55.61 -19.34
CA PHE A 28 5.82 -55.11 -18.97
C PHE A 28 5.46 -55.41 -17.52
N ALA A 29 5.80 -56.61 -17.00
CA ALA A 29 5.58 -56.98 -15.60
C ALA A 29 6.37 -56.05 -14.67
N PHE A 30 7.63 -55.77 -14.99
CA PHE A 30 8.48 -54.85 -14.20
C PHE A 30 8.01 -53.40 -14.28
N PHE A 31 7.57 -52.97 -15.46
CA PHE A 31 6.99 -51.63 -15.65
C PHE A 31 5.73 -51.42 -14.81
N PHE A 32 4.83 -52.43 -14.77
CA PHE A 32 3.63 -52.38 -13.93
C PHE A 32 3.95 -52.33 -12.43
N VAL A 33 4.93 -53.09 -11.96
CA VAL A 33 5.37 -53.02 -10.58
C VAL A 33 5.96 -51.66 -10.23
N LEU A 34 6.73 -51.06 -11.15
CA LEU A 34 7.35 -49.77 -10.95
C LEU A 34 6.31 -48.63 -10.94
N CYS A 35 5.29 -48.71 -11.81
CA CYS A 35 4.15 -47.80 -11.83
C CYS A 35 3.30 -47.92 -10.53
N ALA A 36 3.04 -49.15 -10.07
CA ALA A 36 2.31 -49.38 -8.84
C ALA A 36 3.09 -48.89 -7.61
N ALA A 37 4.40 -49.13 -7.56
CA ALA A 37 5.27 -48.61 -6.49
C ALA A 37 5.32 -47.06 -6.50
N SER A 38 5.42 -46.44 -7.71
CA SER A 38 5.40 -45.01 -7.87
C SER A 38 4.05 -44.40 -7.45
N ALA A 39 2.94 -45.06 -7.76
CA ALA A 39 1.60 -44.64 -7.33
C ALA A 39 1.47 -44.75 -5.81
N ILE A 40 1.93 -45.85 -5.18
CA ILE A 40 1.91 -46.00 -3.72
C ILE A 40 2.76 -44.92 -3.05
N VAL A 41 3.97 -44.64 -3.55
CA VAL A 41 4.83 -43.56 -3.04
C VAL A 41 4.17 -42.21 -3.23
N PHE A 42 3.53 -41.95 -4.38
CA PHE A 42 2.84 -40.69 -4.66
C PHE A 42 1.61 -40.48 -3.77
N PHE A 43 0.87 -41.57 -3.46
CA PHE A 43 -0.32 -41.49 -2.60
C PHE A 43 -0.01 -41.62 -1.10
N ALA A 44 1.04 -42.35 -0.72
CA ALA A 44 1.43 -42.60 0.67
C ALA A 44 2.44 -41.57 1.19
N TRP A 45 3.19 -40.91 0.29
CA TRP A 45 4.10 -39.82 0.70
C TRP A 45 3.28 -38.57 1.03
N PRO A 46 3.34 -38.06 2.25
CA PRO A 46 2.71 -36.79 2.58
C PRO A 46 3.41 -35.70 1.76
N SER A 47 2.80 -35.32 0.63
CA SER A 47 3.31 -34.20 -0.17
C SER A 47 3.18 -32.93 0.69
N PRO A 48 4.27 -32.20 0.92
CA PRO A 48 4.22 -30.96 1.68
C PRO A 48 3.26 -29.91 1.08
N HIS A 49 2.83 -30.11 -0.18
CA HIS A 49 1.80 -29.29 -0.84
C HIS A 49 0.36 -29.77 -0.64
N ARG A 50 0.14 -30.96 -0.09
CA ARG A 50 -1.22 -31.47 0.17
C ARG A 50 -1.68 -31.18 1.61
N ASN A 51 -0.76 -30.79 2.49
CA ASN A 51 -1.04 -30.30 3.83
C ASN A 51 -0.95 -28.76 3.91
N GLY A 52 -0.88 -28.06 2.76
CA GLY A 52 -0.91 -26.60 2.69
C GLY A 52 -2.28 -25.99 3.03
N ASP A 53 -3.35 -26.76 2.93
CA ASP A 53 -4.60 -26.47 3.64
C ASP A 53 -4.48 -27.05 5.05
N ALA A 54 -3.60 -26.49 5.88
CA ALA A 54 -3.79 -26.56 7.31
C ALA A 54 -5.26 -26.18 7.51
N VAL A 55 -6.06 -27.13 8.03
CA VAL A 55 -7.43 -26.86 8.43
C VAL A 55 -7.31 -25.71 9.42
N ILE A 56 -7.44 -24.47 8.89
CA ILE A 56 -7.48 -23.26 9.71
C ILE A 56 -8.65 -23.56 10.64
N SER A 57 -8.36 -23.74 11.92
CA SER A 57 -9.38 -24.08 12.90
C SER A 57 -10.45 -23.00 12.81
N GLN A 58 -11.67 -23.35 13.09
CA GLN A 58 -12.77 -22.40 13.03
C GLN A 58 -12.47 -21.17 13.90
N GLU A 59 -11.83 -21.40 15.05
CA GLU A 59 -11.32 -20.36 15.96
C GLU A 59 -10.32 -19.39 15.28
N MET A 60 -9.36 -19.93 14.51
CA MET A 60 -8.39 -19.10 13.78
C MET A 60 -9.03 -18.27 12.65
N ARG A 61 -10.12 -18.76 12.05
CA ARG A 61 -10.89 -17.98 11.04
C ARG A 61 -11.66 -16.84 11.70
N GLU A 62 -12.33 -17.12 12.82
CA GLU A 62 -13.06 -16.14 13.60
C GLU A 62 -12.12 -15.04 14.13
N GLU A 63 -10.99 -15.42 14.68
CA GLU A 63 -9.97 -14.49 15.14
C GLU A 63 -9.46 -13.59 13.98
N ARG A 64 -9.17 -14.19 12.82
CA ARG A 64 -8.71 -13.43 11.65
C ARG A 64 -9.77 -12.48 11.13
N GLN A 65 -11.04 -12.90 11.07
CA GLN A 65 -12.16 -12.04 10.70
C GLN A 65 -12.34 -10.89 11.69
N GLN A 66 -12.20 -11.15 12.98
CA GLN A 66 -12.24 -10.09 13.99
C GLN A 66 -11.12 -9.06 13.80
N GLN A 67 -9.90 -9.52 13.55
CA GLN A 67 -8.75 -8.64 13.26
C GLN A 67 -8.96 -7.80 12.00
N GLN A 68 -9.53 -8.40 10.93
CA GLN A 68 -9.91 -7.69 9.71
C GLN A 68 -10.90 -6.55 10.00
N GLN A 69 -11.97 -6.83 10.76
CA GLN A 69 -12.99 -5.83 11.10
C GLN A 69 -12.42 -4.68 11.93
N ILE A 70 -11.58 -4.98 12.93
CA ILE A 70 -10.92 -3.99 13.78
C ILE A 70 -10.03 -3.09 12.92
N PHE A 71 -9.20 -3.69 12.06
CA PHE A 71 -8.32 -2.93 11.17
C PHE A 71 -9.11 -2.10 10.16
N ALA A 72 -10.11 -2.67 9.48
CA ALA A 72 -10.92 -1.97 8.48
C ALA A 72 -11.62 -0.74 9.06
N GLY A 73 -12.17 -0.84 10.27
CA GLY A 73 -12.81 0.29 10.96
C GLY A 73 -11.82 1.44 11.23
N TRP A 74 -10.64 1.13 11.75
CA TRP A 74 -9.60 2.11 11.99
C TRP A 74 -9.01 2.68 10.70
N TYR A 75 -8.78 1.82 9.71
CA TYR A 75 -8.17 2.19 8.43
C TYR A 75 -9.06 3.16 7.63
N LYS A 76 -10.38 3.01 7.68
CA LYS A 76 -11.32 3.94 7.05
C LYS A 76 -11.14 5.38 7.54
N ASP A 77 -10.91 5.58 8.83
CA ASP A 77 -10.66 6.92 9.38
C ASP A 77 -9.25 7.42 9.05
N TYR A 78 -8.26 6.51 8.99
CA TYR A 78 -6.92 6.84 8.52
C TYR A 78 -6.93 7.27 7.05
N GLN A 79 -7.68 6.60 6.18
CA GLN A 79 -7.84 6.99 4.77
C GLN A 79 -8.38 8.41 4.62
N LYS A 80 -9.37 8.81 5.42
CA LYS A 80 -9.86 10.20 5.41
C LYS A 80 -8.79 11.22 5.76
N ASP A 81 -7.89 10.89 6.68
CA ASP A 81 -6.77 11.77 6.99
C ASP A 81 -5.81 11.91 5.80
N ILE A 82 -5.54 10.82 5.08
CA ILE A 82 -4.72 10.84 3.86
C ILE A 82 -5.41 11.66 2.75
N GLU A 83 -6.71 11.49 2.54
CA GLU A 83 -7.49 12.29 1.59
C GLU A 83 -7.48 13.78 1.94
N ASP A 84 -7.57 14.12 3.23
CA ASP A 84 -7.48 15.50 3.70
C ASP A 84 -6.08 16.10 3.48
N LEU A 85 -5.01 15.30 3.64
CA LEU A 85 -3.64 15.70 3.30
C LEU A 85 -3.52 16.03 1.81
N ASP A 86 -4.02 15.15 0.94
CA ASP A 86 -4.01 15.37 -0.50
C ASP A 86 -4.83 16.61 -0.90
N ARG A 87 -6.03 16.75 -0.33
CA ARG A 87 -6.89 17.92 -0.55
C ARG A 87 -6.23 19.24 -0.12
N ASN A 88 -5.56 19.26 1.03
CA ASN A 88 -4.82 20.42 1.48
C ASN A 88 -3.66 20.75 0.53
N TRP A 89 -2.97 19.74 0.01
CA TRP A 89 -1.88 19.92 -0.93
C TRP A 89 -2.37 20.45 -2.28
N GLN A 90 -3.49 19.94 -2.79
CA GLN A 90 -4.14 20.46 -4.00
C GLN A 90 -4.58 21.94 -3.83
N ARG A 91 -5.18 22.29 -2.67
CA ARG A 91 -5.54 23.68 -2.35
C ARG A 91 -4.32 24.60 -2.33
N TYR A 92 -3.22 24.14 -1.75
CA TYR A 92 -1.96 24.87 -1.71
C TYR A 92 -1.45 25.18 -3.13
N HIS A 93 -1.33 24.16 -3.97
CA HIS A 93 -0.92 24.34 -5.35
C HIS A 93 -1.85 25.25 -6.13
N LYS A 94 -3.16 25.11 -5.92
CA LYS A 94 -4.15 25.98 -6.57
C LYS A 94 -3.98 27.46 -6.18
N ILE A 95 -3.74 27.77 -4.92
CA ILE A 95 -3.50 29.16 -4.47
C ILE A 95 -2.30 29.75 -5.20
N LEU A 96 -1.20 29.01 -5.30
CA LEU A 96 0.01 29.49 -5.97
C LEU A 96 -0.19 29.61 -7.49
N ALA A 97 -0.92 28.68 -8.10
CA ALA A 97 -1.26 28.74 -9.52
C ALA A 97 -2.17 29.94 -9.84
N ASP A 98 -3.22 30.17 -9.04
CA ASP A 98 -4.14 31.30 -9.19
C ASP A 98 -3.40 32.65 -9.04
N PHE A 99 -2.46 32.74 -8.10
CA PHE A 99 -1.62 33.91 -7.92
C PHE A 99 -0.67 34.13 -9.11
N LYS A 100 0.01 33.08 -9.58
CA LYS A 100 0.89 33.15 -10.75
C LYS A 100 0.15 33.61 -12.02
N ALA A 101 -1.10 33.16 -12.17
CA ALA A 101 -1.96 33.50 -13.31
C ALA A 101 -2.66 34.88 -13.20
N ASP A 102 -2.32 35.69 -12.18
CA ASP A 102 -2.94 36.99 -11.88
C ASP A 102 -4.47 36.92 -11.65
N ILE A 103 -4.97 35.76 -11.22
CA ILE A 103 -6.39 35.57 -10.87
C ILE A 103 -6.68 36.13 -9.48
N ILE A 104 -5.70 36.09 -8.57
CA ILE A 104 -5.81 36.60 -7.21
C ILE A 104 -4.62 37.51 -6.86
N SER A 105 -4.88 38.51 -6.03
CA SER A 105 -3.80 39.36 -5.49
C SER A 105 -2.96 38.63 -4.43
N ILE A 106 -1.76 39.15 -4.15
CA ILE A 106 -0.89 38.64 -3.08
C ILE A 106 -1.60 38.66 -1.72
N GLN A 107 -2.41 39.69 -1.44
CA GLN A 107 -3.18 39.77 -0.21
C GLN A 107 -4.23 38.66 -0.12
N THR A 108 -4.90 38.35 -1.23
CA THR A 108 -5.84 37.21 -1.28
C THR A 108 -5.11 35.87 -1.12
N ALA A 109 -3.95 35.70 -1.74
CA ALA A 109 -3.12 34.52 -1.58
C ALA A 109 -2.69 34.33 -0.11
N TYR A 110 -2.22 35.40 0.54
CA TYR A 110 -1.87 35.42 1.96
C TYR A 110 -3.03 34.99 2.86
N LEU A 111 -4.23 35.52 2.66
CA LEU A 111 -5.41 35.16 3.44
C LEU A 111 -5.80 33.69 3.25
N ARG A 112 -5.78 33.20 1.99
CA ARG A 112 -6.08 31.79 1.69
C ARG A 112 -5.02 30.85 2.28
N LEU A 113 -3.74 31.22 2.21
CA LEU A 113 -2.65 30.47 2.83
C LEU A 113 -2.77 30.48 4.36
N SER A 114 -3.18 31.60 4.97
CA SER A 114 -3.40 31.69 6.43
C SER A 114 -4.52 30.77 6.91
N GLN A 115 -5.58 30.60 6.11
CA GLN A 115 -6.63 29.64 6.44
C GLN A 115 -6.12 28.20 6.25
N LEU A 116 -5.41 27.93 5.15
CA LEU A 116 -4.87 26.60 4.87
C LEU A 116 -3.81 26.16 5.89
N GLU A 117 -3.02 27.09 6.44
CA GLU A 117 -2.08 26.81 7.53
C GLU A 117 -2.81 26.32 8.79
N LYS A 118 -3.93 26.94 9.16
CA LYS A 118 -4.74 26.49 10.29
C LYS A 118 -5.35 25.12 10.04
N ASP A 119 -5.88 24.89 8.82
CA ASP A 119 -6.46 23.62 8.43
C ASP A 119 -5.39 22.50 8.46
N SER A 120 -4.18 22.78 7.94
CA SER A 120 -3.06 21.82 7.92
C SER A 120 -2.53 21.52 9.33
N GLN A 121 -2.48 22.51 10.21
CA GLN A 121 -2.07 22.30 11.61
C GLN A 121 -3.08 21.45 12.38
N ALA A 122 -4.38 21.71 12.17
CA ALA A 122 -5.42 20.89 12.79
C ALA A 122 -5.36 19.43 12.31
N LEU A 123 -5.08 19.22 11.02
CA LEU A 123 -4.93 17.89 10.44
C LEU A 123 -3.67 17.19 10.98
N ASP A 124 -2.54 17.88 11.04
CA ASP A 124 -1.29 17.36 11.62
C ASP A 124 -1.51 16.90 13.08
N THR A 125 -2.12 17.73 13.91
CA THR A 125 -2.47 17.38 15.29
C THR A 125 -3.40 16.16 15.37
N ARG A 126 -4.38 16.06 14.47
CA ARG A 126 -5.31 14.92 14.39
C ARG A 126 -4.58 13.64 14.03
N ILE A 127 -3.68 13.66 13.05
CA ILE A 127 -2.88 12.50 12.64
C ILE A 127 -1.91 12.10 13.76
N ALA A 128 -1.23 13.06 14.38
CA ALA A 128 -0.32 12.81 15.49
C ALA A 128 -1.00 12.10 16.70
N SER A 129 -2.29 12.39 16.92
CA SER A 129 -3.08 11.78 17.99
C SER A 129 -3.71 10.44 17.63
N ARG A 130 -3.63 10.03 16.35
CA ARG A 130 -4.24 8.79 15.88
C ARG A 130 -3.49 7.57 16.39
N THR A 131 -4.16 6.76 17.18
CA THR A 131 -3.58 5.52 17.74
C THR A 131 -4.26 4.31 17.11
N PRO A 132 -3.52 3.32 16.62
CA PRO A 132 -4.09 2.05 16.20
C PRO A 132 -4.79 1.33 17.36
N PRO A 133 -5.82 0.52 17.09
CA PRO A 133 -6.50 -0.24 18.13
C PRO A 133 -5.56 -1.24 18.82
N LEU A 134 -5.52 -1.22 20.16
CA LEU A 134 -4.73 -2.17 20.95
C LEU A 134 -5.19 -3.64 20.82
N ALA A 135 -6.39 -3.85 20.26
CA ALA A 135 -6.92 -5.18 19.98
C ALA A 135 -6.37 -5.80 18.68
N LEU A 136 -5.56 -5.06 17.90
CA LEU A 136 -4.79 -5.62 16.79
C LEU A 136 -3.68 -6.53 17.32
N ASN A 137 -3.36 -7.59 16.57
CA ASN A 137 -2.17 -8.38 16.87
C ASN A 137 -0.89 -7.53 16.66
N ASP A 138 0.19 -7.95 17.31
CA ASP A 138 1.44 -7.18 17.35
C ASP A 138 1.94 -6.78 15.96
N THR A 139 1.90 -7.70 14.98
CA THR A 139 2.38 -7.42 13.63
C THR A 139 1.55 -6.35 12.92
N CYS A 140 0.21 -6.44 12.98
CA CYS A 140 -0.66 -5.42 12.38
C CYS A 140 -0.60 -4.11 13.14
N TYR A 141 -0.46 -4.16 14.47
CA TYR A 141 -0.30 -2.98 15.31
C TYR A 141 0.97 -2.21 14.95
N ASP A 142 2.11 -2.89 14.86
CA ASP A 142 3.40 -2.27 14.53
C ASP A 142 3.38 -1.63 13.13
N GLN A 143 2.81 -2.32 12.14
CA GLN A 143 2.66 -1.76 10.79
C GLN A 143 1.71 -0.56 10.78
N SER A 144 0.64 -0.59 11.58
CA SER A 144 -0.29 0.55 11.70
C SER A 144 0.34 1.75 12.39
N ILE A 145 1.20 1.55 13.39
CA ILE A 145 2.02 2.62 13.99
C ILE A 145 2.93 3.25 12.94
N GLU A 146 3.56 2.43 12.08
CA GLU A 146 4.44 2.93 11.03
C GLU A 146 3.66 3.75 9.97
N LEU A 147 2.43 3.33 9.62
CA LEU A 147 1.53 4.12 8.78
C LEU A 147 1.27 5.51 9.38
N VAL A 148 0.91 5.56 10.67
CA VAL A 148 0.66 6.85 11.36
C VAL A 148 1.93 7.70 11.40
N ARG A 149 3.08 7.11 11.72
CA ARG A 149 4.36 7.82 11.77
C ARG A 149 4.72 8.46 10.43
N LYS A 150 4.55 7.72 9.32
CA LYS A 150 4.82 8.23 7.97
C LYS A 150 3.84 9.34 7.58
N ALA A 151 2.54 9.16 7.84
CA ALA A 151 1.53 10.17 7.59
C ALA A 151 1.76 11.45 8.38
N HIS A 152 2.14 11.34 9.67
CA HIS A 152 2.46 12.48 10.52
C HIS A 152 3.69 13.25 10.02
N ALA A 153 4.78 12.53 9.67
CA ALA A 153 5.97 13.17 9.11
C ALA A 153 5.66 13.93 7.78
N TYR A 154 4.78 13.37 6.96
CA TYR A 154 4.31 14.04 5.75
C TYR A 154 3.44 15.26 6.06
N ALA A 155 2.51 15.15 7.03
CA ALA A 155 1.64 16.24 7.47
C ALA A 155 2.45 17.42 8.03
N GLU A 156 3.44 17.14 8.87
CA GLU A 156 4.36 18.14 9.43
C GLU A 156 5.15 18.87 8.32
N ALA A 157 5.69 18.14 7.34
CA ALA A 157 6.40 18.72 6.21
C ALA A 157 5.47 19.59 5.34
N GLN A 158 4.24 19.13 5.08
CA GLN A 158 3.22 19.87 4.36
C GLN A 158 2.83 21.17 5.09
N HIS A 159 2.56 21.07 6.39
CA HIS A 159 2.26 22.24 7.22
C HIS A 159 3.39 23.26 7.20
N ARG A 160 4.64 22.82 7.34
CA ARG A 160 5.83 23.68 7.27
C ARG A 160 5.95 24.39 5.93
N ALA A 161 5.73 23.70 4.82
CA ALA A 161 5.76 24.30 3.49
C ALA A 161 4.68 25.41 3.34
N ILE A 162 3.47 25.15 3.81
CA ILE A 162 2.36 26.10 3.80
C ILE A 162 2.68 27.31 4.67
N ALA A 163 3.15 27.10 5.90
CA ALA A 163 3.48 28.18 6.85
C ALA A 163 4.60 29.09 6.32
N LEU A 164 5.67 28.53 5.76
CA LEU A 164 6.77 29.30 5.18
C LEU A 164 6.33 30.07 3.92
N THR A 165 5.48 29.47 3.10
CA THR A 165 4.93 30.17 1.92
C THR A 165 4.00 31.30 2.33
N ARG A 166 3.15 31.09 3.36
CA ARG A 166 2.33 32.18 3.92
C ARG A 166 3.17 33.31 4.46
N ALA A 167 4.25 32.99 5.20
CA ALA A 167 5.15 34.02 5.73
C ALA A 167 5.86 34.80 4.60
N ALA A 168 6.21 34.12 3.50
CA ALA A 168 6.78 34.77 2.32
C ALA A 168 5.76 35.66 1.54
N ALA A 169 4.48 35.28 1.62
CA ALA A 169 3.38 36.04 0.98
C ALA A 169 2.86 37.19 1.84
N ASP A 170 3.40 37.43 3.05
CA ASP A 170 2.93 38.50 3.96
C ASP A 170 3.17 39.87 3.33
N PRO A 171 2.12 40.64 3.03
CA PRO A 171 2.24 41.97 2.41
C PRO A 171 3.13 42.93 3.20
N ALA A 172 3.20 42.78 4.53
CA ALA A 172 4.04 43.64 5.38
C ALA A 172 5.55 43.35 5.20
N ASN A 173 5.94 42.21 4.67
CA ASN A 173 7.32 41.77 4.52
C ASN A 173 7.79 41.76 3.05
N LEU A 174 6.92 42.09 2.09
CA LEU A 174 7.25 42.09 0.67
C LEU A 174 8.26 43.20 0.36
N LYS A 175 9.30 42.85 -0.41
CA LYS A 175 10.35 43.81 -0.85
C LYS A 175 10.09 44.40 -2.23
N THR A 176 9.11 43.87 -2.94
CA THR A 176 8.77 44.26 -4.32
C THR A 176 7.28 44.23 -4.53
N ASP A 177 6.80 45.13 -5.38
CA ASP A 177 5.40 45.16 -5.85
C ASP A 177 5.24 44.42 -7.19
N ASP A 178 6.34 43.89 -7.76
CA ASP A 178 6.30 43.13 -9.00
C ASP A 178 5.78 41.72 -8.74
N GLN A 179 4.63 41.41 -9.32
CA GLN A 179 3.93 40.14 -9.17
C GLN A 179 4.74 38.96 -9.69
N GLU A 180 5.49 39.13 -10.79
CA GLU A 180 6.30 38.05 -11.34
C GLU A 180 7.44 37.70 -10.40
N GLU A 181 8.09 38.66 -9.76
CA GLU A 181 9.11 38.48 -8.77
C GLU A 181 8.55 37.84 -7.51
N GLN A 182 7.38 38.30 -7.01
CA GLN A 182 6.67 37.69 -5.90
C GLN A 182 6.30 36.23 -6.20
N SER A 183 5.79 35.96 -7.40
CA SER A 183 5.44 34.59 -7.82
C SER A 183 6.67 33.67 -7.86
N ARG A 184 7.80 34.14 -8.39
CA ARG A 184 9.07 33.37 -8.39
C ARG A 184 9.54 33.08 -6.98
N MET A 185 9.43 34.02 -6.06
CA MET A 185 9.78 33.84 -4.65
C MET A 185 8.92 32.76 -3.98
N LEU A 186 7.60 32.82 -4.14
CA LEU A 186 6.69 31.80 -3.57
C LEU A 186 6.94 30.41 -4.16
N GLN A 187 7.19 30.32 -5.47
CA GLN A 187 7.55 29.06 -6.12
C GLN A 187 8.87 28.50 -5.61
N ALA A 188 9.86 29.35 -5.35
CA ALA A 188 11.14 28.91 -4.78
C ALA A 188 10.97 28.30 -3.37
N VAL A 189 10.10 28.91 -2.53
CA VAL A 189 9.75 28.33 -1.23
C VAL A 189 9.05 26.99 -1.40
N MET A 190 8.04 26.90 -2.28
CA MET A 190 7.31 25.66 -2.56
C MET A 190 8.26 24.54 -2.97
N ILE A 191 9.19 24.78 -3.90
CA ILE A 191 10.12 23.75 -4.39
C ILE A 191 11.07 23.31 -3.28
N ARG A 192 11.61 24.24 -2.50
CA ARG A 192 12.56 23.95 -1.43
C ARG A 192 11.93 23.16 -0.27
N GLU A 193 10.71 23.50 0.10
CA GLU A 193 10.02 22.95 1.26
C GLU A 193 9.00 21.86 0.89
N SER A 194 9.00 21.39 -0.36
CA SER A 194 8.07 20.34 -0.80
C SER A 194 8.22 19.09 0.06
N PRO A 195 7.12 18.55 0.61
CA PRO A 195 7.19 17.33 1.39
C PRO A 195 7.70 16.16 0.54
N PRO A 196 8.42 15.20 1.14
CA PRO A 196 8.79 13.98 0.44
C PRO A 196 7.53 13.18 0.08
N ALA A 197 7.62 12.32 -0.94
CA ALA A 197 6.49 11.47 -1.30
C ALA A 197 6.10 10.54 -0.13
N LEU A 198 4.79 10.37 0.07
CA LEU A 198 4.26 9.49 1.11
C LEU A 198 4.21 8.04 0.60
N PHE A 199 5.19 7.23 1.01
CA PHE A 199 5.27 5.81 0.66
C PHE A 199 4.72 4.95 1.80
N ILE A 200 3.47 4.48 1.66
CA ILE A 200 2.75 3.64 2.64
C ILE A 200 2.28 2.31 2.05
N ALA A 201 2.54 2.07 0.76
CA ALA A 201 2.06 0.88 0.07
C ALA A 201 2.60 -0.43 0.67
N ASP A 202 3.85 -0.43 1.12
CA ASP A 202 4.50 -1.62 1.67
C ASP A 202 3.87 -2.05 3.00
N GLU A 203 3.57 -1.10 3.89
CA GLU A 203 2.90 -1.36 5.18
C GLU A 203 1.48 -1.87 4.97
N ILE A 204 0.75 -1.25 4.04
CA ILE A 204 -0.61 -1.69 3.68
C ILE A 204 -0.58 -3.09 3.09
N ALA A 205 0.37 -3.38 2.18
CA ALA A 205 0.53 -4.72 1.60
C ALA A 205 0.90 -5.76 2.66
N ALA A 206 1.78 -5.42 3.60
CA ALA A 206 2.16 -6.31 4.70
C ALA A 206 0.94 -6.64 5.60
N ILE A 207 0.13 -5.64 5.97
CA ILE A 207 -1.08 -5.84 6.76
C ILE A 207 -2.10 -6.68 5.99
N ARG A 208 -2.34 -6.39 4.70
CA ARG A 208 -3.25 -7.16 3.86
C ARG A 208 -2.84 -8.62 3.73
N ASN A 209 -1.57 -8.88 3.47
CA ASN A 209 -1.03 -10.24 3.38
C ASN A 209 -1.20 -11.00 4.69
N TYR A 210 -0.94 -10.33 5.82
CA TYR A 210 -1.10 -10.94 7.13
C TYR A 210 -2.58 -11.25 7.44
N LEU A 211 -3.48 -10.32 7.15
CA LEU A 211 -4.91 -10.47 7.37
C LEU A 211 -5.58 -11.27 6.25
N ALA A 212 -4.90 -11.57 5.14
CA ALA A 212 -5.45 -12.17 3.93
C ALA A 212 -6.73 -11.44 3.44
N LEU A 213 -6.65 -10.09 3.44
CA LEU A 213 -7.73 -9.26 2.90
C LEU A 213 -7.78 -9.45 1.37
N PRO A 214 -8.97 -9.65 0.75
CA PRO A 214 -9.10 -9.70 -0.69
C PRO A 214 -8.65 -8.37 -1.32
N GLU A 215 -7.97 -8.44 -2.48
CA GLU A 215 -7.53 -7.22 -3.21
C GLU A 215 -8.70 -6.41 -3.81
N GLU A 216 -9.91 -6.98 -3.86
CA GLU A 216 -11.06 -6.42 -4.57
C GLU A 216 -11.70 -5.19 -3.90
N ASP A 217 -11.57 -5.01 -2.59
CA ASP A 217 -12.30 -3.95 -1.87
C ASP A 217 -11.73 -2.54 -2.05
N VAL A 218 -10.55 -2.38 -2.67
CA VAL A 218 -9.91 -1.06 -2.85
C VAL A 218 -10.18 -0.46 -4.24
N ALA A 219 -10.50 -1.30 -5.23
CA ALA A 219 -10.75 -0.84 -6.60
C ALA A 219 -12.21 -0.40 -6.84
N THR A 220 -13.16 -0.85 -6.00
CA THR A 220 -14.59 -0.62 -6.21
C THR A 220 -15.02 0.79 -5.80
N ASP A 221 -14.46 1.34 -4.72
CA ASP A 221 -14.81 2.69 -4.25
C ASP A 221 -14.33 3.80 -5.20
N ILE A 222 -13.21 3.57 -5.92
CA ILE A 222 -12.70 4.55 -6.90
C ILE A 222 -13.50 4.52 -8.22
N ALA A 223 -14.10 3.36 -8.56
CA ALA A 223 -14.86 3.20 -9.79
C ALA A 223 -16.31 3.69 -9.67
N GLU A 224 -16.88 3.69 -8.46
CA GLU A 224 -18.26 4.12 -8.23
C GLU A 224 -18.39 5.65 -8.21
N ASP A 225 -17.37 6.37 -7.71
CA ASP A 225 -17.32 7.83 -7.74
C ASP A 225 -17.06 8.41 -9.15
N ALA A 226 -16.37 7.66 -10.02
CA ALA A 226 -16.13 8.07 -11.41
C ALA A 226 -17.36 7.87 -12.33
N ALA A 227 -18.36 7.08 -11.91
CA ALA A 227 -19.57 6.79 -12.69
C ALA A 227 -20.74 7.73 -12.34
N ALA A 228 -20.60 8.60 -11.35
CA ALA A 228 -21.69 9.47 -10.84
C ALA A 228 -21.69 10.89 -11.40
N GLU A 229 -20.86 11.24 -12.41
CA GLU A 229 -20.99 12.52 -13.10
C GLU A 229 -22.14 12.47 -14.11
N PRO A 230 -23.24 13.25 -13.93
CA PRO A 230 -24.32 13.35 -14.91
C PRO A 230 -23.88 14.25 -16.07
N GLN A 231 -24.17 13.79 -17.28
CA GLN A 231 -24.10 14.53 -18.53
C GLN A 231 -25.06 15.75 -18.56
#